data_34797376c6094ab24bbbccd80c021e17
#
_entry.id   34797376c6094ab24bbbccd80c021e17
#
_cell.length_a   1.000
_cell.length_b   1.000
_cell.length_c   1.000
_cell.angle_alpha   90.00
_cell.angle_beta   90.00
_cell.angle_gamma   90.00
#
_symmetry.space_group_name_H-M   'P 1'
#
loop_
_entity.id
_entity.type
_entity.pdbx_description
1 polymer ?
#
loop_
_entity_poly.entity_id
_entity_poly.type
_entity_poly.pdbx_seq_one_letter_code
_entity_poly.pdbx_strand_id
1 'polypeptide(L)'
;MKQLYRYVLMFVVLTLCSCALALQAKHSSIREDFEKSMKGYNKLLRWRDIEGAGMTYLDPELRDAFLKSAEDIKKRGVTITDYRILTSECLPEKKTGEVVVEFDYYALPSNRIKTLTYRQKWSYLDTEEKKGWQLKTGLPPFD
;
A
#
# COMPACT_ATOMS: atom_id res chain seq x y z
N MET A 1 -2.21 -2.19 -55.33
CA MET A 1 -1.16 -1.87 -54.37
C MET A 1 -1.59 -0.81 -53.34
N LYS A 2 -2.14 0.35 -53.71
CA LYS A 2 -2.57 1.39 -52.74
C LYS A 2 -3.67 0.95 -51.76
N GLN A 3 -4.59 0.11 -52.16
CA GLN A 3 -5.66 -0.42 -51.28
C GLN A 3 -5.08 -1.39 -50.27
N LEU A 4 -4.19 -2.30 -50.66
CA LEU A 4 -3.55 -3.25 -49.76
C LEU A 4 -2.75 -2.53 -48.64
N TYR A 5 -2.00 -1.48 -48.99
CA TYR A 5 -1.26 -0.65 -48.07
C TYR A 5 -2.16 0.03 -47.01
N ARG A 6 -3.35 0.50 -47.41
CA ARG A 6 -4.34 1.10 -46.49
C ARG A 6 -4.86 0.08 -45.48
N TYR A 7 -5.13 -1.16 -45.88
CA TYR A 7 -5.58 -2.22 -44.98
C TYR A 7 -4.46 -2.65 -44.01
N VAL A 8 -3.22 -2.76 -44.49
CA VAL A 8 -2.06 -3.07 -43.63
C VAL A 8 -1.84 -1.94 -42.61
N LEU A 9 -1.89 -0.68 -43.01
CA LEU A 9 -1.74 0.46 -42.13
C LEU A 9 -2.86 0.48 -41.05
N MET A 10 -4.11 0.22 -41.45
CA MET A 10 -5.24 0.16 -40.55
C MET A 10 -5.12 -0.98 -39.53
N PHE A 11 -4.60 -2.14 -39.96
CA PHE A 11 -4.36 -3.28 -39.09
C PHE A 11 -3.26 -3.00 -38.07
N VAL A 12 -2.16 -2.35 -38.48
CA VAL A 12 -1.07 -1.94 -37.56
C VAL A 12 -1.55 -0.94 -36.54
N VAL A 13 -2.38 0.03 -36.92
CA VAL A 13 -2.95 1.01 -35.98
C VAL A 13 -3.87 0.33 -34.95
N LEU A 14 -4.71 -0.61 -35.38
CA LEU A 14 -5.60 -1.36 -34.50
C LEU A 14 -4.84 -2.21 -33.48
N THR A 15 -3.73 -2.86 -33.89
CA THR A 15 -2.90 -3.67 -32.97
C THR A 15 -2.17 -2.79 -31.95
N LEU A 16 -1.68 -1.62 -32.32
CA LEU A 16 -1.04 -0.68 -31.39
C LEU A 16 -2.02 -0.12 -30.35
N CYS A 17 -3.25 0.20 -30.74
CA CYS A 17 -4.28 0.66 -29.82
C CYS A 17 -4.67 -0.41 -28.78
N SER A 18 -4.73 -1.68 -29.15
CA SER A 18 -5.11 -2.76 -28.21
C SER A 18 -4.06 -2.96 -27.11
N CYS A 19 -2.76 -2.85 -27.43
CA CYS A 19 -1.69 -2.96 -26.44
C CYS A 19 -1.72 -1.80 -25.42
N ALA A 20 -1.99 -0.58 -25.87
CA ALA A 20 -2.07 0.58 -24.98
C ALA A 20 -3.23 0.47 -23.98
N LEU A 21 -4.40 0.01 -24.43
CA LEU A 21 -5.57 -0.20 -23.58
C LEU A 21 -5.34 -1.29 -22.52
N ALA A 22 -4.68 -2.39 -22.88
CA ALA A 22 -4.37 -3.46 -21.93
C ALA A 22 -3.38 -3.00 -20.85
N LEU A 23 -2.38 -2.20 -21.20
CA LEU A 23 -1.42 -1.64 -20.24
C LEU A 23 -2.11 -0.66 -19.28
N GLN A 24 -2.97 0.19 -19.78
CA GLN A 24 -3.74 1.14 -18.96
C GLN A 24 -4.68 0.42 -17.99
N ALA A 25 -5.36 -0.64 -18.42
CA ALA A 25 -6.19 -1.47 -17.55
C ALA A 25 -5.37 -2.14 -16.44
N LYS A 26 -4.18 -2.65 -16.74
CA LYS A 26 -3.26 -3.22 -15.73
C LYS A 26 -2.82 -2.17 -14.72
N HIS A 27 -2.46 -0.96 -15.14
CA HIS A 27 -2.06 0.12 -14.24
C HIS A 27 -3.21 0.58 -13.33
N SER A 28 -4.43 0.62 -13.86
CA SER A 28 -5.63 0.94 -13.08
C SER A 28 -5.88 -0.10 -11.98
N SER A 29 -5.78 -1.39 -12.30
CA SER A 29 -5.92 -2.48 -11.34
C SER A 29 -4.86 -2.43 -10.22
N ILE A 30 -3.59 -2.20 -10.58
CA ILE A 30 -2.49 -2.07 -9.61
C ILE A 30 -2.74 -0.90 -8.64
N ARG A 31 -3.25 0.23 -9.14
CA ARG A 31 -3.59 1.40 -8.33
C ARG A 31 -4.75 1.13 -7.38
N GLU A 32 -5.79 0.46 -7.86
CA GLU A 32 -6.95 0.08 -7.03
C GLU A 32 -6.52 -0.87 -5.90
N ASP A 33 -5.69 -1.86 -6.21
CA ASP A 33 -5.13 -2.79 -5.22
C ASP A 33 -4.25 -2.06 -4.20
N PHE A 34 -3.52 -1.01 -4.61
CA PHE A 34 -2.76 -0.16 -3.69
C PHE A 34 -3.67 0.54 -2.68
N GLU A 35 -4.73 1.19 -3.17
CA GLU A 35 -5.68 1.87 -2.29
C GLU A 35 -6.35 0.92 -1.30
N LYS A 36 -6.73 -0.27 -1.74
CA LYS A 36 -7.30 -1.31 -0.87
C LYS A 36 -6.29 -1.74 0.20
N SER A 37 -5.04 -1.98 -0.19
CA SER A 37 -3.99 -2.46 0.72
C SER A 37 -3.64 -1.41 1.78
N MET A 38 -3.39 -0.15 1.37
CA MET A 38 -3.06 0.90 2.32
C MET A 38 -4.20 1.21 3.31
N LYS A 39 -5.44 1.25 2.82
CA LYS A 39 -6.63 1.43 3.69
C LYS A 39 -6.83 0.25 4.63
N GLY A 40 -6.65 -0.98 4.11
CA GLY A 40 -6.77 -2.20 4.90
C GLY A 40 -5.74 -2.27 6.03
N TYR A 41 -4.47 -1.98 5.75
CA TYR A 41 -3.41 -1.93 6.76
C TYR A 41 -3.73 -0.92 7.88
N ASN A 42 -4.00 0.33 7.52
CA ASN A 42 -4.27 1.39 8.51
C ASN A 42 -5.56 1.13 9.30
N LYS A 43 -6.57 0.51 8.68
CA LYS A 43 -7.78 0.07 9.36
C LYS A 43 -7.49 -0.99 10.42
N LEU A 44 -6.65 -1.98 10.14
CA LEU A 44 -6.25 -2.99 11.13
C LEU A 44 -5.50 -2.37 12.31
N LEU A 45 -4.58 -1.43 12.07
CA LEU A 45 -3.92 -0.67 13.14
C LEU A 45 -4.94 0.06 14.02
N ARG A 46 -5.91 0.73 13.41
CA ARG A 46 -7.00 1.43 14.13
C ARG A 46 -7.84 0.49 14.97
N TRP A 47 -8.08 -0.74 14.52
CA TRP A 47 -8.87 -1.76 15.23
C TRP A 47 -8.03 -2.60 16.20
N ARG A 48 -6.78 -2.22 16.46
CA ARG A 48 -5.84 -2.92 17.36
C ARG A 48 -5.41 -4.31 16.89
N ASP A 49 -5.69 -4.68 15.66
CA ASP A 49 -5.18 -5.90 15.05
C ASP A 49 -3.82 -5.63 14.38
N ILE A 50 -2.84 -5.21 15.20
CA ILE A 50 -1.51 -4.84 14.73
C ILE A 50 -0.78 -6.05 14.16
N GLU A 51 -0.91 -7.20 14.83
CA GLU A 51 -0.30 -8.45 14.38
C GLU A 51 -0.89 -8.89 13.03
N GLY A 52 -2.22 -8.86 12.88
CA GLY A 52 -2.89 -9.14 11.61
C GLY A 52 -2.49 -8.18 10.50
N ALA A 53 -2.28 -6.89 10.81
CA ALA A 53 -1.77 -5.92 9.84
C ALA A 53 -0.37 -6.30 9.34
N GLY A 54 0.54 -6.68 10.25
CA GLY A 54 1.89 -7.11 9.91
C GLY A 54 1.91 -8.40 9.09
N MET A 55 1.13 -9.39 9.50
CA MET A 55 1.07 -10.69 8.81
C MET A 55 0.49 -10.58 7.40
N THR A 56 -0.48 -9.68 7.20
CA THR A 56 -1.18 -9.52 5.92
C THR A 56 -0.39 -8.67 4.92
N TYR A 57 0.16 -7.55 5.36
CA TYR A 57 0.67 -6.52 4.44
C TYR A 57 2.18 -6.33 4.46
N LEU A 58 2.87 -6.74 5.54
CA LEU A 58 4.29 -6.45 5.69
C LEU A 58 5.16 -7.38 4.84
N ASP A 59 6.31 -6.85 4.39
CA ASP A 59 7.39 -7.66 3.87
C ASP A 59 7.80 -8.74 4.90
N PRO A 60 7.90 -10.01 4.49
CA PRO A 60 8.30 -11.08 5.40
C PRO A 60 9.59 -10.82 6.18
N GLU A 61 10.56 -10.15 5.57
CA GLU A 61 11.85 -9.82 6.20
C GLU A 61 11.74 -8.86 7.39
N LEU A 62 10.67 -8.05 7.41
CA LEU A 62 10.43 -7.06 8.47
C LEU A 62 9.51 -7.56 9.58
N ARG A 63 8.92 -8.75 9.44
CA ARG A 63 7.87 -9.24 10.35
C ARG A 63 8.33 -9.41 11.78
N ASP A 64 9.50 -9.97 12.01
CA ASP A 64 10.00 -10.21 13.38
C ASP A 64 10.22 -8.91 14.13
N ALA A 65 10.83 -7.91 13.50
CA ALA A 65 11.01 -6.58 14.09
C ALA A 65 9.67 -5.87 14.31
N PHE A 66 8.73 -6.03 13.39
CA PHE A 66 7.38 -5.46 13.50
C PHE A 66 6.60 -6.07 14.67
N LEU A 67 6.60 -7.39 14.81
CA LEU A 67 5.91 -8.09 15.91
C LEU A 67 6.49 -7.71 17.28
N LYS A 68 7.82 -7.56 17.38
CA LYS A 68 8.46 -7.05 18.59
C LYS A 68 8.00 -5.64 18.94
N SER A 69 7.89 -4.76 17.96
CA SER A 69 7.37 -3.40 18.16
C SER A 69 5.88 -3.42 18.52
N ALA A 70 5.10 -4.33 17.95
CA ALA A 70 3.68 -4.51 18.30
C ALA A 70 3.49 -4.94 19.77
N GLU A 71 4.34 -5.84 20.26
CA GLU A 71 4.34 -6.23 21.68
C GLU A 71 4.68 -5.05 22.61
N ASP A 72 5.67 -4.23 22.24
CA ASP A 72 6.05 -3.05 22.99
C ASP A 72 4.90 -2.03 23.09
N ILE A 73 4.26 -1.74 21.96
CA ILE A 73 3.08 -0.89 21.89
C ILE A 73 1.97 -1.41 22.82
N LYS A 74 1.72 -2.72 22.79
CA LYS A 74 0.72 -3.36 23.63
C LYS A 74 1.05 -3.23 25.13
N LYS A 75 2.33 -3.47 25.50
CA LYS A 75 2.81 -3.33 26.89
C LYS A 75 2.66 -1.90 27.40
N ARG A 76 2.91 -0.90 26.56
CA ARG A 76 2.77 0.52 26.91
C ARG A 76 1.32 1.02 26.88
N GLY A 77 0.36 0.16 26.54
CA GLY A 77 -1.05 0.51 26.47
C GLY A 77 -1.36 1.57 25.42
N VAL A 78 -0.62 1.57 24.31
CA VAL A 78 -0.87 2.48 23.18
C VAL A 78 -2.18 2.10 22.51
N THR A 79 -3.01 3.08 22.26
CA THR A 79 -4.28 2.92 21.56
C THR A 79 -4.38 3.95 20.44
N ILE A 80 -4.47 3.47 19.21
CA ILE A 80 -4.72 4.30 18.04
C ILE A 80 -6.23 4.58 17.97
N THR A 81 -6.61 5.85 18.05
CA THR A 81 -8.01 6.27 18.08
C THR A 81 -8.55 6.61 16.70
N ASP A 82 -7.71 7.17 15.84
CA ASP A 82 -8.08 7.51 14.47
C ASP A 82 -6.85 7.56 13.55
N TYR A 83 -7.06 7.59 12.24
CA TYR A 83 -6.03 7.87 11.25
C TYR A 83 -6.58 8.67 10.07
N ARG A 84 -5.72 9.48 9.48
CA ARG A 84 -6.02 10.26 8.26
C ARG A 84 -4.91 10.07 7.24
N ILE A 85 -5.29 9.78 5.99
CA ILE A 85 -4.35 9.74 4.87
C ILE A 85 -4.18 11.18 4.38
N LEU A 86 -2.98 11.73 4.56
CA LEU A 86 -2.65 13.10 4.14
C LEU A 86 -2.28 13.15 2.66
N THR A 87 -1.44 12.22 2.23
CA THR A 87 -1.06 12.06 0.81
C THR A 87 -0.94 10.59 0.45
N SER A 88 -1.21 10.27 -0.81
CA SER A 88 -1.07 8.94 -1.38
C SER A 88 -0.59 9.05 -2.82
N GLU A 89 0.54 8.42 -3.12
CA GLU A 89 1.10 8.35 -4.45
C GLU A 89 1.33 6.89 -4.84
N CYS A 90 0.90 6.52 -6.03
CA CYS A 90 1.12 5.19 -6.59
C CYS A 90 1.71 5.34 -7.99
N LEU A 91 2.87 4.74 -8.21
CA LEU A 91 3.58 4.68 -9.49
C LEU A 91 3.57 3.24 -10.02
N PRO A 92 2.52 2.83 -10.77
CA PRO A 92 2.36 1.45 -11.24
C PRO A 92 3.53 0.97 -12.10
N GLU A 93 4.10 1.86 -12.91
CA GLU A 93 5.24 1.56 -13.78
C GLU A 93 6.49 1.17 -12.99
N LYS A 94 6.69 1.80 -11.83
CA LYS A 94 7.80 1.54 -10.91
C LYS A 94 7.46 0.47 -9.87
N LYS A 95 6.20 0.03 -9.82
CA LYS A 95 5.71 -0.90 -8.80
C LYS A 95 5.96 -0.40 -7.37
N THR A 96 5.88 0.92 -7.15
CA THR A 96 6.10 1.57 -5.87
C THR A 96 4.93 2.44 -5.48
N GLY A 97 4.71 2.59 -4.18
CA GLY A 97 3.72 3.49 -3.61
C GLY A 97 4.24 4.13 -2.32
N GLU A 98 3.74 5.31 -2.03
CA GLU A 98 4.05 6.03 -0.81
C GLU A 98 2.77 6.66 -0.24
N VAL A 99 2.63 6.57 1.08
CA VAL A 99 1.49 7.14 1.80
C VAL A 99 2.01 7.90 3.01
N VAL A 100 1.54 9.11 3.21
CA VAL A 100 1.75 9.86 4.45
C VAL A 100 0.45 9.78 5.24
N VAL A 101 0.54 9.21 6.43
CA VAL A 101 -0.59 8.98 7.33
C VAL A 101 -0.38 9.74 8.62
N GLU A 102 -1.41 10.34 9.13
CA GLU A 102 -1.45 10.94 10.45
C GLU A 102 -2.31 10.05 11.36
N PHE A 103 -1.75 9.67 12.52
CA PHE A 103 -2.42 8.86 13.52
C PHE A 103 -2.69 9.68 14.77
N ASP A 104 -3.91 9.61 15.29
CA ASP A 104 -4.25 10.07 16.62
C ASP A 104 -4.22 8.89 17.59
N TYR A 105 -3.50 9.02 18.70
CA TYR A 105 -3.31 7.93 19.66
C TYR A 105 -3.11 8.45 21.08
N TYR A 106 -3.22 7.58 22.05
CA TYR A 106 -2.80 7.81 23.43
C TYR A 106 -2.03 6.61 23.98
N ALA A 107 -1.24 6.82 25.04
CA ALA A 107 -0.54 5.76 25.76
C ALA A 107 -0.84 5.86 27.25
N LEU A 108 -1.12 4.73 27.89
CA LEU A 108 -1.39 4.69 29.34
C LEU A 108 -0.12 5.02 30.15
N PRO A 109 -0.24 5.63 31.35
CA PRO A 109 -1.48 6.00 32.07
C PRO A 109 -2.12 7.30 31.55
N SER A 110 -1.51 8.02 30.63
CA SER A 110 -2.03 9.28 30.09
C SER A 110 -3.12 9.01 29.05
N ASN A 111 -4.30 9.63 29.23
CA ASN A 111 -5.37 9.62 28.23
C ASN A 111 -5.27 10.82 27.25
N ARG A 112 -4.14 11.53 27.27
CA ARG A 112 -3.92 12.67 26.37
C ARG A 112 -3.71 12.16 24.95
N ILE A 113 -4.53 12.65 24.02
CA ILE A 113 -4.36 12.37 22.60
C ILE A 113 -3.10 13.05 22.07
N LYS A 114 -2.27 12.29 21.39
CA LYS A 114 -1.10 12.72 20.64
C LYS A 114 -1.36 12.46 19.16
N THR A 115 -0.67 13.19 18.31
CA THR A 115 -0.73 13.02 16.84
C THR A 115 0.66 12.69 16.31
N LEU A 116 0.75 11.68 15.46
CA LEU A 116 1.98 11.24 14.80
C LEU A 116 1.78 11.17 13.29
N THR A 117 2.63 11.88 12.55
CA THR A 117 2.69 11.74 11.08
C THR A 117 3.76 10.72 10.71
N TYR A 118 3.40 9.76 9.86
CA TYR A 118 4.27 8.67 9.47
C TYR A 118 4.20 8.39 7.96
N ARG A 119 5.34 8.09 7.37
CA ARG A 119 5.49 7.78 5.95
C ARG A 119 5.61 6.29 5.73
N GLN A 120 4.69 5.73 4.97
CA GLN A 120 4.65 4.33 4.59
C GLN A 120 5.16 4.18 3.16
N LYS A 121 6.11 3.27 2.94
CA LYS A 121 6.63 2.89 1.62
C LYS A 121 6.11 1.52 1.26
N TRP A 122 5.65 1.38 0.03
CA TRP A 122 5.03 0.17 -0.49
C TRP A 122 5.71 -0.29 -1.77
N SER A 123 5.76 -1.60 -1.99
CA SER A 123 6.24 -2.23 -3.22
C SER A 123 5.24 -3.26 -3.71
N TYR A 124 4.98 -3.27 -5.01
CA TYR A 124 4.10 -4.26 -5.63
C TYR A 124 4.90 -5.46 -6.07
N LEU A 125 4.55 -6.63 -5.56
CA LEU A 125 5.06 -7.91 -6.03
C LEU A 125 4.18 -8.45 -7.16
N ASP A 126 4.83 -8.96 -8.18
CA ASP A 126 4.19 -9.59 -9.35
C ASP A 126 4.99 -10.84 -9.71
N THR A 127 5.01 -11.82 -8.78
CA THR A 127 5.65 -13.13 -8.96
C THR A 127 4.59 -14.20 -9.18
N GLU A 128 4.97 -15.38 -9.67
CA GLU A 128 4.06 -16.51 -9.85
C GLU A 128 3.42 -16.98 -8.53
N GLU A 129 4.19 -16.91 -7.43
CA GLU A 129 3.76 -17.36 -6.11
C GLU A 129 2.94 -16.31 -5.35
N LYS A 130 3.25 -15.04 -5.56
CA LYS A 130 2.62 -13.93 -4.81
C LYS A 130 2.44 -12.69 -5.67
N LYS A 131 1.23 -12.17 -5.64
CA LYS A 131 0.86 -10.92 -6.29
C LYS A 131 0.18 -9.99 -5.30
N GLY A 132 0.63 -8.73 -5.25
CA GLY A 132 0.03 -7.72 -4.37
C GLY A 132 1.02 -6.75 -3.76
N TRP A 133 0.52 -5.79 -3.01
CA TRP A 133 1.29 -4.77 -2.35
C TRP A 133 1.85 -5.23 -1.01
N GLN A 134 3.11 -4.90 -0.75
CA GLN A 134 3.79 -5.13 0.51
C GLN A 134 4.31 -3.84 1.10
N LEU A 135 4.07 -3.65 2.39
CA LEU A 135 4.63 -2.56 3.17
C LEU A 135 6.11 -2.82 3.45
N LYS A 136 6.95 -1.83 3.13
CA LYS A 136 8.42 -1.86 3.30
C LYS A 136 8.92 -1.02 4.48
N THR A 137 8.03 -0.52 5.30
CA THR A 137 8.36 0.23 6.52
C THR A 137 7.82 -0.49 7.75
N GLY A 138 8.48 -0.32 8.87
CA GLY A 138 8.06 -0.91 10.14
C GLY A 138 6.79 -0.27 10.71
N LEU A 139 6.54 -0.57 11.99
CA LEU A 139 5.46 0.05 12.73
C LEU A 139 5.80 1.51 13.07
N PRO A 140 4.83 2.44 13.01
CA PRO A 140 5.06 3.82 13.45
C PRO A 140 5.58 3.89 14.90
N PRO A 141 6.51 4.80 15.21
CA PRO A 141 7.07 4.96 16.58
C PRO A 141 6.09 5.73 17.45
N PHE A 142 5.10 5.07 18.02
CA PHE A 142 4.16 5.65 18.97
C PHE A 142 4.84 5.81 20.34
N ASP A 143 5.15 7.04 20.74
CA ASP A 143 5.86 7.40 21.99
C ASP A 143 4.91 7.76 23.16
#